data_c635cdb2f5ead33f712172b5778f545b
#
_entry.id   c635cdb2f5ead33f712172b5778f545b
#
_cell.length_a   1.000
_cell.length_b   1.000
_cell.length_c   1.000
_cell.angle_alpha   90.00
_cell.angle_beta   90.00
_cell.angle_gamma   90.00
#
_symmetry.space_group_name_H-M   'P 1'
#
loop_
_entity.id
_entity.type
_entity.pdbx_description
1 polymer ?
#
loop_
_entity_poly.entity_id
_entity_poly.type
_entity_poly.pdbx_seq_one_letter_code
_entity_poly.pdbx_strand_id
1 'polypeptide(L)'
;NLMNEEAKKAGALNTHFNNPHGLPDENHYTTPYDMAMLARKAMSEKTIREIVNTKSISFKEKNTPNSKVHFSRYFTNTNLFLTSNDNMNYKGQSVPIKYDIVDGIKTGYTDDAGRCLLSSAVKNDMRVIAAVFKSNGTNVYVDSRTLLDYGFENYTSKTIINKEDYTKTKRVLLTKE
;
A
#
# COMPACT_ATOMS: atom_id res chain seq x y z
N ASN A 1 14.57 -10.48 12.84
CA ASN A 1 13.85 -11.77 12.70
C ASN A 1 12.36 -11.59 12.43
N LEU A 2 11.59 -10.79 13.22
CA LEU A 2 10.14 -10.64 13.03
C LEU A 2 9.72 -10.20 11.60
N MET A 3 10.42 -9.22 10.99
CA MET A 3 10.13 -8.80 9.62
C MET A 3 10.26 -9.94 8.62
N ASN A 4 11.29 -10.78 8.75
CA ASN A 4 11.51 -11.92 7.87
C ASN A 4 10.49 -13.04 8.08
N GLU A 5 10.03 -13.25 9.31
CA GLU A 5 8.95 -14.20 9.62
C GLU A 5 7.63 -13.74 9.00
N GLU A 6 7.29 -12.46 9.13
CA GLU A 6 6.08 -11.89 8.53
C GLU A 6 6.14 -11.90 6.99
N ALA A 7 7.33 -11.68 6.40
CA ALA A 7 7.53 -11.81 4.96
C ALA A 7 7.22 -13.24 4.48
N LYS A 8 7.77 -14.25 5.14
CA LYS A 8 7.48 -15.66 4.82
C LYS A 8 6.00 -15.99 4.96
N LYS A 9 5.33 -15.54 6.03
CA LYS A 9 3.88 -15.74 6.23
C LYS A 9 3.04 -15.07 5.14
N ALA A 10 3.52 -13.96 4.56
CA ALA A 10 2.87 -13.29 3.45
C ALA A 10 3.14 -13.96 2.09
N GLY A 11 4.06 -14.93 2.02
CA GLY A 11 4.47 -15.59 0.78
C GLY A 11 5.61 -14.89 0.05
N ALA A 12 6.30 -13.93 0.70
CA ALA A 12 7.48 -13.24 0.20
C ALA A 12 8.74 -14.08 0.46
N LEU A 13 9.00 -15.05 -0.41
CA LEU A 13 10.01 -16.08 -0.17
C LEU A 13 11.41 -15.70 -0.66
N ASN A 14 11.52 -14.68 -1.52
CA ASN A 14 12.78 -14.13 -2.04
C ASN A 14 13.09 -12.77 -1.43
N THR A 15 12.76 -12.60 -0.14
CA THR A 15 12.91 -11.37 0.60
C THR A 15 13.69 -11.61 1.88
N HIS A 16 14.66 -10.76 2.14
CA HIS A 16 15.39 -10.71 3.40
C HIS A 16 15.56 -9.27 3.87
N PHE A 17 15.07 -8.98 5.05
CA PHE A 17 15.24 -7.70 5.73
C PHE A 17 16.36 -7.80 6.75
N ASN A 18 17.39 -6.97 6.60
CA ASN A 18 18.48 -6.86 7.57
C ASN A 18 18.32 -5.65 8.51
N ASN A 19 17.51 -4.68 8.12
CA ASN A 19 17.21 -3.51 8.92
C ASN A 19 15.75 -3.04 8.73
N PRO A 20 15.18 -2.25 9.66
CA PRO A 20 13.81 -1.74 9.55
C PRO A 20 13.73 -0.39 8.82
N HIS A 21 14.84 0.31 8.58
CA HIS A 21 14.85 1.67 8.05
C HIS A 21 15.04 1.74 6.54
N GLY A 22 15.38 0.62 5.87
CA GLY A 22 15.48 0.52 4.42
C GLY A 22 16.75 1.14 3.81
N LEU A 23 17.80 1.40 4.60
CA LEU A 23 19.11 1.77 4.05
C LEU A 23 19.78 0.57 3.40
N PRO A 24 20.63 0.80 2.37
CA PRO A 24 21.31 -0.27 1.66
C PRO A 24 22.12 -1.18 2.57
N ASP A 25 22.06 -2.47 2.28
CA ASP A 25 22.83 -3.52 2.92
C ASP A 25 22.85 -4.72 1.96
N GLU A 26 23.96 -5.41 1.82
CA GLU A 26 24.13 -6.52 0.89
C GLU A 26 23.15 -7.68 1.13
N ASN A 27 22.73 -7.87 2.39
CA ASN A 27 21.76 -8.88 2.78
C ASN A 27 20.32 -8.33 2.88
N HIS A 28 20.04 -7.11 2.42
CA HIS A 28 18.74 -6.50 2.39
C HIS A 28 18.18 -6.46 0.98
N TYR A 29 17.41 -7.46 0.62
CA TYR A 29 16.90 -7.64 -0.75
C TYR A 29 15.45 -8.09 -0.78
N THR A 30 14.81 -7.85 -1.91
CA THR A 30 13.43 -8.26 -2.18
C THR A 30 13.19 -8.32 -3.69
N THR A 31 11.98 -8.74 -4.08
CA THR A 31 11.48 -8.70 -5.45
C THR A 31 10.18 -7.88 -5.54
N PRO A 32 9.81 -7.36 -6.73
CA PRO A 32 8.51 -6.70 -6.92
C PRO A 32 7.34 -7.61 -6.55
N TYR A 33 7.42 -8.91 -6.88
CA TYR A 33 6.39 -9.89 -6.54
C TYR A 33 6.23 -10.03 -5.01
N ASP A 34 7.32 -10.22 -4.31
CA ASP A 34 7.31 -10.39 -2.85
C ASP A 34 6.76 -9.15 -2.14
N MET A 35 7.15 -7.96 -2.61
CA MET A 35 6.62 -6.71 -2.06
C MET A 35 5.14 -6.51 -2.39
N ALA A 36 4.65 -6.99 -3.54
CA ALA A 36 3.22 -7.01 -3.82
C ALA A 36 2.47 -7.97 -2.88
N MET A 37 3.06 -9.11 -2.52
CA MET A 37 2.48 -10.04 -1.52
C MET A 37 2.42 -9.41 -0.13
N LEU A 38 3.48 -8.72 0.31
CA LEU A 38 3.50 -7.95 1.55
C LEU A 38 2.49 -6.81 1.54
N ALA A 39 2.41 -6.08 0.43
CA ALA A 39 1.42 -5.03 0.23
C ALA A 39 -0.01 -5.57 0.32
N ARG A 40 -0.30 -6.73 -0.26
CA ARG A 40 -1.60 -7.39 -0.16
C ARG A 40 -1.97 -7.71 1.29
N LYS A 41 -1.03 -8.24 2.06
CA LYS A 41 -1.22 -8.50 3.50
C LYS A 41 -1.45 -7.18 4.25
N ALA A 42 -0.63 -6.16 4.03
CA ALA A 42 -0.76 -4.86 4.67
C ALA A 42 -2.11 -4.21 4.36
N MET A 43 -2.54 -4.25 3.10
CA MET A 43 -3.82 -3.66 2.68
C MET A 43 -5.06 -4.50 3.09
N SER A 44 -4.90 -5.68 3.71
CA SER A 44 -6.00 -6.36 4.39
C SER A 44 -6.33 -5.72 5.75
N GLU A 45 -5.38 -5.02 6.37
CA GLU A 45 -5.53 -4.38 7.67
C GLU A 45 -6.14 -2.97 7.55
N LYS A 46 -7.28 -2.74 8.20
CA LYS A 46 -8.00 -1.46 8.13
C LYS A 46 -7.14 -0.28 8.57
N THR A 47 -6.46 -0.40 9.69
CA THR A 47 -5.60 0.66 10.24
C THR A 47 -4.47 1.05 9.28
N ILE A 48 -3.85 0.06 8.61
CA ILE A 48 -2.80 0.33 7.63
C ILE A 48 -3.39 1.08 6.43
N ARG A 49 -4.55 0.66 5.90
CA ARG A 49 -5.22 1.39 4.81
C ARG A 49 -5.49 2.85 5.15
N GLU A 50 -5.98 3.12 6.36
CA GLU A 50 -6.25 4.48 6.82
C GLU A 50 -4.96 5.31 6.89
N ILE A 51 -3.88 4.75 7.43
CA ILE A 51 -2.58 5.43 7.55
C ILE A 51 -2.00 5.75 6.18
N VAL A 52 -1.91 4.76 5.28
CA VAL A 52 -1.25 4.94 3.97
C VAL A 52 -2.04 5.81 3.01
N ASN A 53 -3.35 5.96 3.20
CA ASN A 53 -4.22 6.85 2.44
C ASN A 53 -4.27 8.27 3.03
N THR A 54 -3.73 8.50 4.22
CA THR A 54 -3.69 9.82 4.83
C THR A 54 -2.77 10.76 4.04
N LYS A 55 -3.32 11.84 3.50
CA LYS A 55 -2.58 12.81 2.66
C LYS A 55 -1.63 13.67 3.47
N SER A 56 -2.09 14.13 4.62
CA SER A 56 -1.27 14.89 5.58
C SER A 56 -1.85 14.78 6.97
N ILE A 57 -0.99 14.93 7.97
CA ILE A 57 -1.39 14.92 9.37
C ILE A 57 -0.52 15.88 10.16
N SER A 58 -1.13 16.59 11.09
CA SER A 58 -0.42 17.43 12.07
C SER A 58 -0.58 16.88 13.47
N PHE A 59 0.52 16.75 14.17
CA PHE A 59 0.54 16.43 15.59
C PHE A 59 0.88 17.69 16.37
N LYS A 60 -0.03 18.09 17.26
CA LYS A 60 0.23 19.13 18.26
C LYS A 60 0.40 18.41 19.60
N GLU A 61 1.47 18.72 20.31
CA GLU A 61 1.64 18.23 21.66
C GLU A 61 0.46 18.70 22.53
N LYS A 62 -0.17 17.78 23.25
CA LYS A 62 -1.05 18.17 24.34
C LYS A 62 -0.15 18.80 25.40
N ASN A 63 -0.40 20.07 25.73
CA ASN A 63 0.25 20.76 26.82
C ASN A 63 0.15 19.93 28.12
N THR A 64 1.18 19.17 28.41
CA THR A 64 1.35 18.66 29.78
C THR A 64 1.89 19.81 30.61
N PRO A 65 1.35 20.09 31.80
CA PRO A 65 1.67 21.30 32.58
C PRO A 65 3.16 21.53 32.88
N ASN A 66 4.01 20.54 32.64
CA ASN A 66 5.46 20.60 32.90
C ASN A 66 6.34 20.36 31.66
N SER A 67 5.78 20.29 30.45
CA SER A 67 6.59 20.13 29.23
C SER A 67 7.17 21.48 28.81
N LYS A 68 8.50 21.58 28.80
CA LYS A 68 9.24 22.76 28.30
C LYS A 68 9.42 22.74 26.78
N VAL A 69 8.91 21.73 26.08
CA VAL A 69 9.09 21.52 24.65
C VAL A 69 7.74 21.58 23.94
N HIS A 70 7.48 22.67 23.25
CA HIS A 70 6.35 22.77 22.35
C HIS A 70 6.70 22.09 21.03
N PHE A 71 6.06 20.94 20.76
CA PHE A 71 6.32 20.16 19.58
C PHE A 71 5.10 20.18 18.66
N SER A 72 5.28 20.74 17.47
CA SER A 72 4.30 20.64 16.39
C SER A 72 4.99 20.02 15.19
N ARG A 73 4.50 18.89 14.72
CA ARG A 73 4.98 18.27 13.48
C ARG A 73 3.86 18.17 12.47
N TYR A 74 4.18 18.50 11.24
CA TYR A 74 3.33 18.32 10.08
C TYR A 74 4.00 17.31 9.14
N PHE A 75 3.26 16.32 8.72
CA PHE A 75 3.72 15.30 7.79
C PHE A 75 2.82 15.31 6.56
N THR A 76 3.44 15.27 5.38
CA THR A 76 2.75 15.08 4.10
C THR A 76 3.14 13.72 3.52
N ASN A 77 2.17 13.01 2.97
CA ASN A 77 2.42 11.75 2.30
C ASN A 77 3.28 11.98 1.05
N THR A 78 4.32 11.20 0.91
CA THR A 78 5.26 11.28 -0.22
C THR A 78 4.72 10.65 -1.51
N ASN A 79 3.59 9.95 -1.45
CA ASN A 79 2.94 9.37 -2.62
C ASN A 79 2.20 10.46 -3.41
N LEU A 80 2.77 10.87 -4.55
CA LEU A 80 2.21 11.92 -5.39
C LEU A 80 0.87 11.55 -6.03
N PHE A 81 0.50 10.28 -6.12
CA PHE A 81 -0.85 9.89 -6.50
C PHE A 81 -1.92 10.42 -5.55
N LEU A 82 -1.55 10.72 -4.29
CA LEU A 82 -2.46 11.23 -3.27
C LEU A 82 -2.36 12.76 -3.10
N THR A 83 -1.20 13.35 -3.37
CA THR A 83 -0.85 14.69 -2.90
C THR A 83 -0.48 15.69 -3.98
N SER A 84 -0.14 15.24 -5.21
CA SER A 84 0.33 16.14 -6.27
C SER A 84 -0.78 16.97 -6.88
N ASN A 85 -0.43 18.19 -7.27
CA ASN A 85 -1.22 19.04 -8.15
C ASN A 85 -0.61 19.14 -9.56
N ASP A 86 0.51 18.47 -9.81
CA ASP A 86 1.22 18.47 -11.07
C ASP A 86 0.64 17.46 -12.06
N ASN A 87 0.98 17.64 -13.33
CA ASN A 87 0.66 16.71 -14.41
C ASN A 87 1.87 15.86 -14.80
N MET A 88 1.59 14.71 -15.41
CA MET A 88 2.55 13.84 -16.09
C MET A 88 2.11 13.54 -17.52
N ASN A 89 3.05 13.19 -18.38
CA ASN A 89 2.72 12.64 -19.69
C ASN A 89 2.36 11.16 -19.53
N TYR A 90 1.12 10.80 -19.81
CA TYR A 90 0.63 9.43 -19.80
C TYR A 90 -0.05 9.09 -21.10
N LYS A 91 0.48 8.10 -21.84
CA LYS A 91 -0.01 7.70 -23.18
C LYS A 91 -0.12 8.90 -24.16
N GLY A 92 0.86 9.83 -24.11
CA GLY A 92 0.91 11.02 -24.98
C GLY A 92 0.01 12.19 -24.54
N GLN A 93 -0.69 12.07 -23.41
CA GLN A 93 -1.55 13.12 -22.87
C GLN A 93 -1.01 13.67 -21.57
N SER A 94 -1.22 14.98 -21.34
CA SER A 94 -0.95 15.61 -20.05
C SER A 94 -2.11 15.33 -19.10
N VAL A 95 -1.85 14.49 -18.07
CA VAL A 95 -2.86 14.10 -17.08
C VAL A 95 -2.37 14.39 -15.68
N PRO A 96 -3.25 14.63 -14.69
CA PRO A 96 -2.82 14.77 -13.30
C PRO A 96 -2.04 13.54 -12.83
N ILE A 97 -0.95 13.77 -12.07
CA ILE A 97 -0.27 12.70 -11.35
C ILE A 97 -1.23 12.11 -10.31
N LYS A 98 -1.99 12.98 -9.62
CA LYS A 98 -3.02 12.55 -8.69
C LYS A 98 -4.00 11.59 -9.37
N TYR A 99 -4.26 10.46 -8.71
CA TYR A 99 -5.11 9.41 -9.26
C TYR A 99 -6.11 8.95 -8.21
N ASP A 100 -7.35 9.43 -8.31
CA ASP A 100 -8.35 9.38 -7.23
C ASP A 100 -8.77 7.98 -6.78
N ILE A 101 -8.53 6.95 -7.60
CA ILE A 101 -8.78 5.55 -7.22
C ILE A 101 -7.64 4.93 -6.38
N VAL A 102 -6.49 5.62 -6.26
CA VAL A 102 -5.35 5.17 -5.47
C VAL A 102 -5.57 5.49 -3.99
N ASP A 103 -5.33 4.50 -3.13
CA ASP A 103 -5.49 4.61 -1.67
C ASP A 103 -4.20 4.25 -0.88
N GLY A 104 -3.05 4.25 -1.53
CA GLY A 104 -1.75 3.97 -0.90
C GLY A 104 -0.72 3.53 -1.94
N ILE A 105 0.49 3.06 -1.57
CA ILE A 105 0.92 2.58 -0.25
C ILE A 105 2.16 3.33 0.22
N LYS A 106 3.33 3.12 -0.48
CA LYS A 106 4.63 3.64 -0.01
C LYS A 106 5.60 3.90 -1.15
N THR A 107 6.26 5.04 -1.10
CA THR A 107 7.41 5.40 -1.94
C THR A 107 8.71 4.94 -1.29
N GLY A 108 9.73 4.69 -2.09
CA GLY A 108 11.09 4.41 -1.65
C GLY A 108 12.11 5.00 -2.61
N TYR A 109 13.26 5.41 -2.08
CA TYR A 109 14.39 5.84 -2.86
C TYR A 109 15.70 5.60 -2.12
N THR A 110 16.65 5.00 -2.81
CA THR A 110 18.08 5.06 -2.54
C THR A 110 18.79 5.14 -3.88
N ASP A 111 20.06 5.52 -3.91
CA ASP A 111 20.81 5.61 -5.18
C ASP A 111 20.89 4.24 -5.87
N ASP A 112 21.04 3.17 -5.11
CA ASP A 112 21.08 1.79 -5.62
C ASP A 112 19.73 1.29 -6.11
N ALA A 113 18.68 1.55 -5.33
CA ALA A 113 17.33 1.06 -5.62
C ALA A 113 16.60 1.89 -6.69
N GLY A 114 17.03 3.14 -6.94
CA GLY A 114 16.28 4.09 -7.75
C GLY A 114 14.92 4.45 -7.13
N ARG A 115 14.02 5.02 -7.92
CA ARG A 115 12.65 5.32 -7.47
C ARG A 115 11.83 4.04 -7.42
N CYS A 116 11.25 3.77 -6.26
CA CYS A 116 10.38 2.62 -6.02
C CYS A 116 9.01 3.10 -5.53
N LEU A 117 7.96 2.39 -5.94
CA LEU A 117 6.59 2.67 -5.51
C LEU A 117 5.78 1.38 -5.40
N LEU A 118 5.20 1.18 -4.22
CA LEU A 118 4.08 0.27 -4.05
C LEU A 118 2.80 1.08 -4.11
N SER A 119 1.91 0.73 -5.02
CA SER A 119 0.61 1.40 -5.20
C SER A 119 -0.53 0.43 -4.98
N SER A 120 -1.61 0.92 -4.40
CA SER A 120 -2.89 0.22 -4.31
C SER A 120 -3.99 1.13 -4.84
N ALA A 121 -4.89 0.57 -5.61
CA ALA A 121 -6.05 1.26 -6.15
C ALA A 121 -7.30 0.37 -6.05
N VAL A 122 -8.47 1.00 -5.91
CA VAL A 122 -9.76 0.31 -5.85
C VAL A 122 -10.70 0.87 -6.90
N LYS A 123 -11.29 0.01 -7.70
CA LYS A 123 -12.31 0.34 -8.69
C LYS A 123 -13.28 -0.84 -8.82
N ASN A 124 -14.58 -0.58 -8.81
CA ASN A 124 -15.63 -1.60 -8.95
C ASN A 124 -15.44 -2.78 -7.97
N ASP A 125 -15.20 -2.48 -6.69
CA ASP A 125 -14.95 -3.44 -5.61
C ASP A 125 -13.75 -4.38 -5.82
N MET A 126 -12.94 -4.11 -6.83
CA MET A 126 -11.69 -4.81 -7.07
C MET A 126 -10.50 -3.97 -6.63
N ARG A 127 -9.58 -4.55 -5.87
CA ARG A 127 -8.30 -3.96 -5.49
C ARG A 127 -7.20 -4.48 -6.40
N VAL A 128 -6.44 -3.56 -6.97
CA VAL A 128 -5.20 -3.85 -7.72
C VAL A 128 -4.01 -3.28 -6.96
N ILE A 129 -2.93 -4.03 -6.90
CA ILE A 129 -1.66 -3.61 -6.30
C ILE A 129 -0.59 -3.65 -7.38
N ALA A 130 0.18 -2.58 -7.51
CA ALA A 130 1.32 -2.48 -8.40
C ALA A 130 2.61 -2.24 -7.60
N ALA A 131 3.67 -2.94 -7.98
CA ALA A 131 5.02 -2.79 -7.42
C ALA A 131 5.99 -2.39 -8.55
N VAL A 132 6.53 -1.18 -8.48
CA VAL A 132 7.48 -0.64 -9.44
C VAL A 132 8.78 -0.37 -8.72
N PHE A 133 9.88 -0.91 -9.27
CA PHE A 133 11.22 -0.75 -8.73
C PHE A 133 12.15 -0.16 -9.78
N LYS A 134 13.16 0.56 -9.31
CA LYS A 134 14.27 1.10 -10.11
C LYS A 134 13.82 1.95 -11.30
N SER A 135 12.74 2.71 -11.13
CA SER A 135 12.28 3.70 -12.11
C SER A 135 12.99 5.05 -11.91
N ASN A 136 12.85 5.95 -12.88
CA ASN A 136 13.51 7.26 -12.89
C ASN A 136 12.50 8.39 -12.68
N GLY A 137 12.83 9.33 -11.79
CA GLY A 137 12.07 10.56 -11.59
C GLY A 137 10.58 10.31 -11.36
N THR A 138 9.72 11.00 -12.10
CA THR A 138 8.27 10.85 -12.06
C THR A 138 7.75 9.67 -12.88
N ASN A 139 8.60 9.00 -13.68
CA ASN A 139 8.19 7.83 -14.45
C ASN A 139 7.68 6.69 -13.58
N VAL A 140 8.09 6.62 -12.32
CA VAL A 140 7.55 5.66 -11.36
C VAL A 140 6.01 5.74 -11.25
N TYR A 141 5.42 6.93 -11.43
CA TYR A 141 3.96 7.13 -11.44
C TYR A 141 3.34 6.72 -12.76
N VAL A 142 4.03 6.97 -13.89
CA VAL A 142 3.62 6.50 -15.23
C VAL A 142 3.58 4.97 -15.26
N ASP A 143 4.66 4.33 -14.80
CA ASP A 143 4.79 2.88 -14.75
C ASP A 143 3.73 2.26 -13.83
N SER A 144 3.56 2.83 -12.63
CA SER A 144 2.56 2.36 -11.66
C SER A 144 1.14 2.50 -12.19
N ARG A 145 0.79 3.64 -12.83
CA ARG A 145 -0.52 3.84 -13.42
C ARG A 145 -0.78 2.86 -14.56
N THR A 146 0.23 2.60 -15.40
CA THR A 146 0.14 1.62 -16.48
C THR A 146 -0.21 0.23 -15.96
N LEU A 147 0.44 -0.21 -14.86
CA LEU A 147 0.14 -1.50 -14.25
C LEU A 147 -1.24 -1.55 -13.59
N LEU A 148 -1.66 -0.46 -12.91
CA LEU A 148 -2.98 -0.38 -12.31
C LEU A 148 -4.08 -0.39 -13.36
N ASP A 149 -3.95 0.41 -14.42
CA ASP A 149 -4.90 0.47 -15.52
C ASP A 149 -4.98 -0.89 -16.25
N TYR A 150 -3.82 -1.54 -16.52
CA TYR A 150 -3.79 -2.89 -17.06
C TYR A 150 -4.58 -3.89 -16.19
N GLY A 151 -4.41 -3.80 -14.86
CA GLY A 151 -5.15 -4.64 -13.93
C GLY A 151 -6.66 -4.45 -14.04
N PHE A 152 -7.14 -3.20 -14.10
CA PHE A 152 -8.57 -2.91 -14.20
C PHE A 152 -9.17 -3.15 -15.58
N GLU A 153 -8.36 -3.06 -16.64
CA GLU A 153 -8.81 -3.31 -18.02
C GLU A 153 -8.93 -4.81 -18.33
N ASN A 154 -8.08 -5.64 -17.72
CA ASN A 154 -7.96 -7.07 -18.07
C ASN A 154 -8.55 -8.03 -17.05
N TYR A 155 -8.88 -7.57 -15.83
CA TYR A 155 -9.42 -8.40 -14.78
C TYR A 155 -10.69 -7.80 -14.18
N THR A 156 -11.55 -8.67 -13.69
CA THR A 156 -12.76 -8.29 -12.96
C THR A 156 -12.99 -9.24 -11.78
N SER A 157 -13.58 -8.72 -10.72
CA SER A 157 -14.03 -9.52 -9.58
C SER A 157 -15.38 -10.15 -9.90
N LYS A 158 -15.51 -11.46 -9.72
CA LYS A 158 -16.78 -12.18 -9.87
C LYS A 158 -17.03 -13.01 -8.61
N THR A 159 -18.17 -12.76 -7.97
CA THR A 159 -18.63 -13.63 -6.88
C THR A 159 -19.08 -14.97 -7.45
N ILE A 160 -18.35 -16.03 -7.10
CA ILE A 160 -18.67 -17.41 -7.54
C ILE A 160 -19.63 -18.07 -6.56
N ILE A 161 -19.46 -17.77 -5.26
CA ILE A 161 -20.25 -18.32 -4.16
C ILE A 161 -20.58 -17.19 -3.20
N ASN A 162 -21.85 -16.99 -2.89
CA ASN A 162 -22.25 -16.06 -1.86
C ASN A 162 -22.34 -16.81 -0.52
N LYS A 163 -21.71 -16.26 0.53
CA LYS A 163 -21.70 -16.84 1.87
C LYS A 163 -23.14 -17.10 2.40
N GLU A 164 -24.08 -16.23 2.06
CA GLU A 164 -25.48 -16.32 2.47
C GLU A 164 -26.19 -17.57 1.89
N ASP A 165 -25.79 -18.01 0.68
CA ASP A 165 -26.35 -19.20 0.01
C ASP A 165 -25.97 -20.51 0.73
N TYR A 166 -24.97 -20.47 1.61
CA TYR A 166 -24.43 -21.63 2.34
C TYR A 166 -24.64 -21.59 3.85
N THR A 167 -25.37 -20.59 4.38
CA THR A 167 -25.69 -20.53 5.80
C THR A 167 -26.84 -21.50 6.10
N LYS A 168 -26.55 -22.69 6.62
CA LYS A 168 -27.55 -23.60 7.15
C LYS A 168 -27.85 -23.24 8.61
N THR A 169 -29.06 -22.76 8.88
CA THR A 169 -29.54 -22.58 10.25
C THR A 169 -29.89 -23.95 10.82
N LYS A 170 -29.12 -24.45 11.78
CA LYS A 170 -29.45 -25.69 12.51
C LYS A 170 -30.17 -25.29 13.78
N ARG A 171 -31.47 -25.62 13.89
CA ARG A 171 -32.21 -25.54 15.15
C ARG A 171 -31.70 -26.64 16.08
N VAL A 172 -31.13 -26.25 17.20
CA VAL A 172 -30.79 -27.15 18.28
C VAL A 172 -31.92 -27.04 19.31
N LEU A 173 -32.69 -28.12 19.46
CA LEU A 173 -33.65 -28.23 20.56
C LEU A 173 -32.85 -28.56 21.83
N LEU A 174 -32.78 -27.59 22.73
CA LEU A 174 -32.29 -27.84 24.10
C LEU A 174 -33.45 -28.47 24.89
N THR A 175 -33.35 -29.75 25.19
CA THR A 175 -34.20 -30.38 26.19
C THR A 175 -33.78 -29.85 27.57
N LYS A 176 -34.71 -29.25 28.32
CA LYS A 176 -34.51 -28.98 29.75
C LYS A 176 -34.48 -30.33 30.47
N GLU A 177 -33.40 -30.64 31.18
CA GLU A 177 -33.37 -31.61 32.27
C GLU A 177 -34.14 -31.06 33.48
#